data_9496a02eee91a65296317df908611369
#
_entry.id   9496a02eee91a65296317df908611369
#
_cell.length_a   1.000
_cell.length_b   1.000
_cell.length_c   1.000
_cell.angle_alpha   90.00
_cell.angle_beta   90.00
_cell.angle_gamma   90.00
#
_symmetry.space_group_name_H-M   'P 1'
#
loop_
_entity.id
_entity.type
_entity.pdbx_description
1 polymer ?
#
loop_
_entity_poly.entity_id
_entity_poly.type
_entity_poly.pdbx_seq_one_letter_code
_entity_poly.pdbx_strand_id
1 'polypeptide(L)'
;ACGDSLRREAEAWRQDIRESFFQSLAQSPVVPLGDGTWCPTAAPWAEAPGPRLLFLKNEKFRSHGTFTVPDGLLGPMYLVFCEVIEPDEPAARMLLDYHSELMFQENSAFSQPYYSRHNWYQAKTDMVKPFLSTYYHTVAPHADRQTYTFWEHMYKLSAHKTHEEANFLMETRWMLYMEDADTLHLFRVAPRAWFADGERIDLEGVRSYFGRIDARVRSHVGEGYIEATVTCDPERKPSRLAVRLPHPQSKKPVRITGGRYDETTESVLIDDFDGEASIRLEY
;
A
#
# COMPACT_ATOMS: atom_id res chain seq x y z
N ALA A 1 0.27 -32.44 10.33
CA ALA A 1 1.36 -33.15 9.58
C ALA A 1 1.63 -32.53 8.20
N CYS A 2 0.67 -32.47 7.26
CA CYS A 2 0.92 -31.89 5.92
C CYS A 2 1.12 -30.35 6.00
N GLY A 3 0.27 -29.65 6.72
CA GLY A 3 0.38 -28.20 6.87
C GLY A 3 1.68 -27.75 7.54
N ASP A 4 2.18 -28.50 8.50
CA ASP A 4 3.43 -28.16 9.19
C ASP A 4 4.66 -28.41 8.30
N SER A 5 4.58 -29.40 7.41
CA SER A 5 5.63 -29.62 6.40
C SER A 5 5.70 -28.46 5.41
N LEU A 6 4.55 -28.02 4.89
CA LEU A 6 4.46 -26.90 3.95
C LEU A 6 4.93 -25.58 4.59
N ARG A 7 4.58 -25.34 5.85
CA ARG A 7 5.08 -24.15 6.55
C ARG A 7 6.60 -24.15 6.69
N ARG A 8 7.20 -25.28 7.08
CA ARG A 8 8.66 -25.39 7.17
C ARG A 8 9.36 -25.19 5.83
N GLU A 9 8.78 -25.76 4.77
CA GLU A 9 9.31 -25.59 3.41
C GLU A 9 9.23 -24.13 2.96
N ALA A 10 8.08 -23.47 3.18
CA ALA A 10 7.89 -22.07 2.86
C ALA A 10 8.87 -21.15 3.63
N GLU A 11 9.11 -21.44 4.91
CA GLU A 11 10.07 -20.68 5.72
C GLU A 11 11.50 -20.90 5.24
N ALA A 12 11.88 -22.13 4.87
CA ALA A 12 13.20 -22.40 4.29
C ALA A 12 13.39 -21.64 2.97
N TRP A 13 12.41 -21.65 2.09
CA TRP A 13 12.47 -20.89 0.84
C TRP A 13 12.55 -19.37 1.07
N ARG A 14 11.78 -18.88 2.02
CA ARG A 14 11.84 -17.47 2.41
C ARG A 14 13.25 -17.06 2.82
N GLN A 15 13.91 -17.88 3.64
CA GLN A 15 15.26 -17.65 4.09
C GLN A 15 16.29 -17.72 2.94
N ASP A 16 16.19 -18.75 2.08
CA ASP A 16 17.06 -18.89 0.93
C ASP A 16 16.96 -17.71 -0.05
N ILE A 17 15.73 -17.27 -0.35
CA ILE A 17 15.47 -16.12 -1.21
C ILE A 17 16.08 -14.85 -0.58
N ARG A 18 15.87 -14.66 0.71
CA ARG A 18 16.39 -13.51 1.44
C ARG A 18 17.93 -13.46 1.41
N GLU A 19 18.57 -14.56 1.72
CA GLU A 19 20.04 -14.66 1.71
C GLU A 19 20.59 -14.40 0.31
N SER A 20 20.05 -15.03 -0.71
CA SER A 20 20.44 -14.83 -2.11
C SER A 20 20.29 -13.37 -2.55
N PHE A 21 19.18 -12.73 -2.18
CA PHE A 21 18.95 -11.32 -2.50
C PHE A 21 19.99 -10.41 -1.86
N PHE A 22 20.26 -10.54 -0.57
CA PHE A 22 21.24 -9.68 0.11
C PHE A 22 22.67 -9.95 -0.35
N GLN A 23 23.02 -11.17 -0.69
CA GLN A 23 24.33 -11.48 -1.31
C GLN A 23 24.47 -10.79 -2.67
N SER A 24 23.44 -10.82 -3.49
CA SER A 24 23.41 -10.12 -4.77
C SER A 24 23.47 -8.61 -4.60
N LEU A 25 22.69 -8.08 -3.67
CA LEU A 25 22.64 -6.64 -3.39
C LEU A 25 24.02 -6.10 -2.94
N ALA A 26 24.76 -6.85 -2.14
CA ALA A 26 26.10 -6.48 -1.67
C ALA A 26 27.13 -6.40 -2.81
N GLN A 27 26.87 -7.05 -3.93
CA GLN A 27 27.74 -7.03 -5.13
C GLN A 27 27.26 -6.05 -6.20
N SER A 28 26.07 -5.47 -6.02
CA SER A 28 25.47 -4.56 -6.99
C SER A 28 26.16 -3.19 -6.99
N PRO A 29 26.29 -2.54 -8.16
CA PRO A 29 26.74 -1.15 -8.20
C PRO A 29 25.75 -0.24 -7.46
N VAL A 30 26.25 0.89 -6.98
CA VAL A 30 25.44 1.93 -6.34
C VAL A 30 25.12 3.04 -7.32
N VAL A 31 23.94 3.66 -7.17
CA VAL A 31 23.50 4.81 -7.95
C VAL A 31 23.08 5.95 -7.02
N PRO A 32 23.24 7.21 -7.44
CA PRO A 32 22.74 8.34 -6.69
C PRO A 32 21.22 8.43 -6.80
N LEU A 33 20.56 8.79 -5.71
CA LEU A 33 19.16 9.18 -5.67
C LEU A 33 19.02 10.71 -5.73
N GLY A 34 17.84 11.22 -6.07
CA GLY A 34 17.58 12.64 -6.23
C GLY A 34 17.70 13.46 -4.93
N ASP A 35 17.62 12.80 -3.78
CA ASP A 35 17.82 13.40 -2.47
C ASP A 35 19.30 13.53 -2.05
N GLY A 36 20.23 13.10 -2.92
CA GLY A 36 21.68 13.12 -2.67
C GLY A 36 22.23 11.90 -1.93
N THR A 37 21.39 10.92 -1.62
CA THR A 37 21.84 9.62 -1.07
C THR A 37 22.25 8.66 -2.19
N TRP A 38 22.84 7.54 -1.80
CA TRP A 38 23.26 6.48 -2.72
C TRP A 38 22.61 5.17 -2.33
N CYS A 39 22.18 4.40 -3.32
CA CYS A 39 21.46 3.16 -3.13
C CYS A 39 22.08 2.04 -3.99
N PRO A 40 22.23 0.81 -3.47
CA PRO A 40 22.54 -0.34 -4.30
C PRO A 40 21.45 -0.57 -5.33
N THR A 41 21.82 -0.95 -6.55
CA THR A 41 20.84 -1.30 -7.58
C THR A 41 20.30 -2.70 -7.34
N ALA A 42 19.00 -2.80 -7.21
CA ALA A 42 18.34 -4.09 -7.12
C ALA A 42 18.08 -4.64 -8.52
N ALA A 43 18.48 -5.88 -8.75
CA ALA A 43 18.30 -6.57 -10.02
C ALA A 43 17.14 -7.57 -9.98
N PRO A 44 16.55 -7.94 -11.13
CA PRO A 44 15.44 -8.90 -11.17
C PRO A 44 15.86 -10.34 -10.82
N TRP A 45 17.14 -10.65 -10.86
CA TRP A 45 17.73 -11.92 -10.44
C TRP A 45 19.19 -11.74 -10.02
N ALA A 46 19.71 -12.68 -9.25
CA ALA A 46 20.99 -12.57 -8.57
C ALA A 46 22.21 -12.30 -9.50
N GLU A 47 22.19 -12.82 -10.72
CA GLU A 47 23.29 -12.68 -11.67
C GLU A 47 23.13 -11.48 -12.62
N ALA A 48 22.10 -10.67 -12.48
CA ALA A 48 21.89 -9.53 -13.37
C ALA A 48 22.98 -8.46 -13.15
N PRO A 49 23.59 -7.94 -14.24
CA PRO A 49 24.77 -7.08 -14.16
C PRO A 49 24.48 -5.62 -13.80
N GLY A 50 23.56 -5.36 -12.90
CA GLY A 50 23.23 -4.00 -12.45
C GLY A 50 22.03 -3.37 -13.16
N PRO A 51 21.81 -2.06 -12.98
CA PRO A 51 20.57 -1.43 -13.41
C PRO A 51 20.49 -1.36 -14.93
N ARG A 52 19.51 -1.98 -15.50
CA ARG A 52 19.23 -1.91 -16.95
C ARG A 52 18.98 -0.49 -17.44
N LEU A 53 18.67 0.43 -16.57
CA LEU A 53 18.58 1.87 -16.88
C LEU A 53 19.79 2.42 -17.61
N LEU A 54 20.97 1.99 -17.22
CA LEU A 54 22.23 2.44 -17.84
C LEU A 54 22.36 1.95 -19.30
N PHE A 55 21.58 0.95 -19.69
CA PHE A 55 21.59 0.38 -21.03
C PHE A 55 20.47 0.91 -21.92
N LEU A 56 19.60 1.77 -21.40
CA LEU A 56 18.49 2.38 -22.15
C LEU A 56 18.94 3.51 -23.10
N LYS A 57 20.18 3.54 -23.50
CA LYS A 57 20.65 4.42 -24.59
C LYS A 57 20.11 4.03 -25.96
N ASN A 58 19.48 2.85 -26.08
CA ASN A 58 18.92 2.39 -27.35
C ASN A 58 17.50 2.92 -27.49
N GLU A 59 17.24 3.68 -28.53
CA GLU A 59 15.94 4.31 -28.80
C GLU A 59 14.77 3.33 -28.92
N LYS A 60 15.04 2.07 -29.23
CA LYS A 60 14.02 1.01 -29.29
C LYS A 60 13.31 0.78 -27.96
N PHE A 61 13.91 1.19 -26.86
CA PHE A 61 13.33 1.01 -25.51
C PHE A 61 12.59 2.26 -25.01
N ARG A 62 12.67 3.38 -25.68
CA ARG A 62 11.98 4.61 -25.24
C ARG A 62 10.47 4.48 -25.25
N SER A 63 9.90 3.79 -26.24
CA SER A 63 8.47 3.54 -26.32
C SER A 63 8.00 2.41 -25.38
N HIS A 64 8.94 1.59 -24.92
CA HIS A 64 8.71 0.45 -24.05
C HIS A 64 9.47 0.59 -22.72
N GLY A 65 9.93 1.80 -22.41
CA GLY A 65 10.67 2.10 -21.17
C GLY A 65 9.96 1.66 -19.92
N THR A 66 8.63 1.64 -19.97
CA THR A 66 7.78 1.07 -18.92
C THR A 66 7.98 -0.42 -18.68
N PHE A 67 8.55 -1.17 -19.61
CA PHE A 67 8.79 -2.61 -19.45
C PHE A 67 10.25 -2.94 -19.14
N THR A 68 11.19 -2.16 -19.63
CA THR A 68 12.61 -2.45 -19.47
C THR A 68 13.22 -1.93 -18.17
N VAL A 69 12.76 -0.79 -17.72
CA VAL A 69 13.13 -0.25 -16.39
C VAL A 69 12.47 -1.07 -15.29
N PRO A 70 11.18 -1.38 -15.40
CA PRO A 70 10.48 -2.15 -14.39
C PRO A 70 10.94 -3.58 -14.23
N ASP A 71 11.43 -4.23 -15.28
CA ASP A 71 11.98 -5.58 -15.18
C ASP A 71 13.06 -5.69 -14.10
N GLY A 72 13.82 -4.61 -13.86
CA GLY A 72 14.78 -4.54 -12.79
C GLY A 72 14.21 -4.19 -11.41
N LEU A 73 13.00 -3.62 -11.36
CA LEU A 73 12.44 -3.03 -10.14
C LEU A 73 11.25 -3.79 -9.58
N LEU A 74 10.53 -4.53 -10.42
CA LEU A 74 9.33 -5.27 -9.99
C LEU A 74 9.67 -6.35 -8.98
N GLY A 75 10.67 -7.17 -9.26
CA GLY A 75 11.06 -8.29 -8.42
C GLY A 75 11.38 -7.89 -6.98
N PRO A 76 12.24 -6.90 -6.74
CA PRO A 76 12.62 -6.49 -5.40
C PRO A 76 11.43 -6.02 -4.54
N MET A 77 10.49 -5.28 -5.11
CA MET A 77 9.29 -4.85 -4.38
C MET A 77 8.34 -6.00 -4.05
N TYR A 78 8.36 -7.08 -4.85
CA TYR A 78 7.62 -8.30 -4.51
C TYR A 78 8.18 -9.01 -3.28
N LEU A 79 9.48 -8.88 -2.99
CA LEU A 79 10.05 -9.40 -1.75
C LEU A 79 9.44 -8.72 -0.52
N VAL A 80 9.14 -7.43 -0.64
CA VAL A 80 8.45 -6.69 0.42
C VAL A 80 6.96 -7.03 0.45
N PHE A 81 6.30 -7.10 -0.70
CA PHE A 81 4.89 -7.46 -0.80
C PHE A 81 4.58 -8.88 -0.28
N CYS A 82 5.49 -9.81 -0.50
CA CYS A 82 5.40 -11.18 0.01
C CYS A 82 6.01 -11.34 1.42
N GLU A 83 6.40 -10.25 2.06
CA GLU A 83 6.96 -10.22 3.42
C GLU A 83 8.19 -11.15 3.58
N VAL A 84 8.99 -11.31 2.52
CA VAL A 84 10.34 -11.90 2.57
C VAL A 84 11.30 -10.90 3.20
N ILE A 85 11.10 -9.61 2.91
CA ILE A 85 11.69 -8.46 3.59
C ILE A 85 10.53 -7.76 4.30
N GLU A 86 10.60 -7.65 5.62
CA GLU A 86 9.53 -7.03 6.38
C GLU A 86 9.41 -5.53 6.06
N PRO A 87 8.18 -4.98 6.04
CA PRO A 87 7.96 -3.57 5.69
C PRO A 87 8.67 -2.55 6.59
N ASP A 88 8.99 -2.91 7.82
CA ASP A 88 9.71 -2.07 8.79
C ASP A 88 11.23 -2.16 8.69
N GLU A 89 11.76 -3.06 7.84
CA GLU A 89 13.19 -3.18 7.62
C GLU A 89 13.76 -2.00 6.79
N PRO A 90 14.97 -1.52 7.10
CA PRO A 90 15.64 -0.48 6.30
C PRO A 90 15.75 -0.84 4.82
N ALA A 91 15.91 -2.13 4.49
CA ALA A 91 15.99 -2.60 3.11
C ALA A 91 14.68 -2.39 2.34
N ALA A 92 13.51 -2.56 2.97
CA ALA A 92 12.22 -2.30 2.34
C ALA A 92 12.08 -0.82 1.97
N ARG A 93 12.48 0.08 2.86
CA ARG A 93 12.48 1.52 2.60
C ARG A 93 13.45 1.90 1.47
N MET A 94 14.66 1.35 1.48
CA MET A 94 15.64 1.55 0.43
C MET A 94 15.11 1.13 -0.94
N LEU A 95 14.47 -0.03 -1.02
CA LEU A 95 13.87 -0.53 -2.27
C LEU A 95 12.73 0.36 -2.75
N LEU A 96 11.90 0.87 -1.84
CA LEU A 96 10.85 1.82 -2.19
C LEU A 96 11.43 3.12 -2.74
N ASP A 97 12.43 3.70 -2.07
CA ASP A 97 13.04 4.96 -2.47
C ASP A 97 13.72 4.82 -3.85
N TYR A 98 14.47 3.73 -4.06
CA TYR A 98 15.06 3.39 -5.34
C TYR A 98 13.99 3.24 -6.45
N HIS A 99 12.93 2.49 -6.15
CA HIS A 99 11.82 2.30 -7.07
C HIS A 99 11.10 3.60 -7.40
N SER A 100 10.82 4.41 -6.39
CA SER A 100 10.11 5.69 -6.56
C SER A 100 10.93 6.67 -7.40
N GLU A 101 12.23 6.77 -7.14
CA GLU A 101 13.14 7.64 -7.89
C GLU A 101 13.18 7.29 -9.39
N LEU A 102 13.32 6.00 -9.69
CA LEU A 102 13.44 5.55 -11.07
C LEU A 102 12.12 5.50 -11.82
N MET A 103 11.03 5.16 -11.12
CA MET A 103 9.74 4.92 -11.77
C MET A 103 8.88 6.17 -11.90
N PHE A 104 8.98 7.10 -10.94
CA PHE A 104 8.12 8.28 -10.90
C PHE A 104 8.77 9.54 -11.45
N GLN A 105 10.04 9.76 -11.19
CA GLN A 105 10.72 10.96 -11.67
C GLN A 105 11.00 10.92 -13.17
N GLU A 106 11.30 9.76 -13.70
CA GLU A 106 11.52 9.55 -15.13
C GLU A 106 10.20 9.48 -15.94
N ASN A 107 9.06 9.58 -15.30
CA ASN A 107 7.74 9.41 -15.94
C ASN A 107 7.61 8.09 -16.73
N SER A 108 8.41 7.11 -16.39
CA SER A 108 8.55 5.91 -17.20
C SER A 108 7.51 4.85 -16.95
N ALA A 109 6.56 5.09 -16.03
CA ALA A 109 5.84 3.95 -15.49
C ALA A 109 4.39 4.19 -15.13
N PHE A 110 3.57 4.37 -16.12
CA PHE A 110 2.14 4.60 -15.88
C PHE A 110 1.36 3.37 -15.43
N SER A 111 1.76 2.17 -15.84
CA SER A 111 1.18 0.92 -15.36
C SER A 111 2.00 0.26 -14.25
N GLN A 112 3.18 0.73 -13.99
CA GLN A 112 4.14 0.09 -13.09
C GLN A 112 3.74 0.06 -11.62
N PRO A 113 3.04 1.06 -11.07
CA PRO A 113 2.52 0.98 -9.70
C PRO A 113 1.70 -0.27 -9.45
N TYR A 114 0.94 -0.73 -10.43
CA TYR A 114 0.17 -1.96 -10.32
C TYR A 114 1.05 -3.22 -10.27
N TYR A 115 2.14 -3.22 -11.03
CA TYR A 115 3.01 -4.40 -11.09
C TYR A 115 3.97 -4.48 -9.91
N SER A 116 4.49 -3.35 -9.44
CA SER A 116 5.54 -3.29 -8.43
C SER A 116 5.08 -3.42 -6.99
N ARG A 117 3.80 -3.24 -6.72
CA ARG A 117 3.22 -3.31 -5.38
C ARG A 117 3.78 -2.30 -4.36
N HIS A 118 4.46 -1.26 -4.79
CA HIS A 118 5.01 -0.29 -3.85
C HIS A 118 3.94 0.50 -3.08
N ASN A 119 2.75 0.68 -3.66
CA ASN A 119 1.61 1.26 -2.99
C ASN A 119 1.08 0.39 -1.83
N TRP A 120 1.23 -0.95 -1.91
CA TRP A 120 0.98 -1.82 -0.76
C TRP A 120 1.91 -1.48 0.41
N TYR A 121 3.22 -1.31 0.13
CA TYR A 121 4.17 -0.88 1.14
C TYR A 121 3.81 0.49 1.72
N GLN A 122 3.44 1.45 0.88
CA GLN A 122 3.00 2.77 1.32
C GLN A 122 1.79 2.68 2.25
N ALA A 123 0.83 1.79 1.95
CA ALA A 123 -0.32 1.55 2.83
C ALA A 123 0.10 0.90 4.16
N LYS A 124 0.98 -0.11 4.11
CA LYS A 124 1.49 -0.81 5.32
C LYS A 124 2.30 0.08 6.25
N THR A 125 2.89 1.14 5.75
CA THR A 125 3.75 2.07 6.51
C THR A 125 3.14 3.45 6.72
N ASP A 126 1.83 3.57 6.59
CA ASP A 126 1.06 4.79 6.83
C ASP A 126 1.49 6.01 5.99
N MET A 127 2.07 5.76 4.82
CA MET A 127 2.50 6.79 3.88
C MET A 127 1.32 7.32 3.06
N VAL A 128 0.38 8.01 3.70
CA VAL A 128 -0.91 8.42 3.12
C VAL A 128 -0.75 9.26 1.85
N LYS A 129 0.07 10.31 1.87
CA LYS A 129 0.24 11.19 0.70
C LYS A 129 0.89 10.48 -0.48
N PRO A 130 2.01 9.75 -0.32
CA PRO A 130 2.59 8.94 -1.38
C PRO A 130 1.61 7.92 -1.94
N PHE A 131 0.89 7.19 -1.08
CA PHE A 131 -0.14 6.23 -1.51
C PHE A 131 -1.21 6.89 -2.39
N LEU A 132 -1.80 8.00 -1.94
CA LEU A 132 -2.83 8.71 -2.71
C LEU A 132 -2.28 9.28 -4.02
N SER A 133 -1.06 9.80 -4.01
CA SER A 133 -0.39 10.26 -5.24
C SER A 133 -0.25 9.11 -6.23
N THR A 134 0.25 7.95 -5.80
CA THR A 134 0.38 6.76 -6.64
C THR A 134 -0.98 6.29 -7.16
N TYR A 135 -1.98 6.18 -6.28
CA TYR A 135 -3.32 5.73 -6.63
C TYR A 135 -3.94 6.61 -7.72
N TYR A 136 -4.01 7.91 -7.51
CA TYR A 136 -4.61 8.82 -8.50
C TYR A 136 -3.79 8.96 -9.77
N HIS A 137 -2.47 8.93 -9.67
CA HIS A 137 -1.58 8.95 -10.84
C HIS A 137 -1.77 7.70 -11.71
N THR A 138 -2.10 6.57 -11.10
CA THR A 138 -2.37 5.33 -11.83
C THR A 138 -3.78 5.30 -12.41
N VAL A 139 -4.79 5.66 -11.61
CA VAL A 139 -6.20 5.63 -12.04
C VAL A 139 -6.49 6.61 -13.16
N ALA A 140 -5.97 7.83 -13.09
CA ALA A 140 -6.31 8.91 -14.03
C ALA A 140 -6.00 8.59 -15.50
N PRO A 141 -4.83 8.04 -15.86
CA PRO A 141 -4.51 7.71 -17.25
C PRO A 141 -5.09 6.39 -17.73
N HIS A 142 -5.39 5.45 -16.81
CA HIS A 142 -5.85 4.11 -17.20
C HIS A 142 -7.37 3.98 -17.24
N ALA A 143 -8.10 4.79 -16.48
CA ALA A 143 -9.55 4.71 -16.46
C ALA A 143 -10.18 5.16 -17.80
N ASP A 144 -10.99 4.29 -18.39
CA ASP A 144 -11.83 4.64 -19.53
C ASP A 144 -13.20 5.13 -19.04
N ARG A 145 -13.44 6.42 -19.20
CA ARG A 145 -14.69 7.07 -18.76
C ARG A 145 -15.90 6.73 -19.63
N GLN A 146 -15.71 6.12 -20.79
CA GLN A 146 -16.80 5.73 -21.69
C GLN A 146 -17.32 4.33 -21.33
N THR A 147 -16.41 3.41 -21.02
CA THR A 147 -16.74 2.01 -20.74
C THR A 147 -16.69 1.66 -19.25
N TYR A 148 -16.22 2.58 -18.39
CA TYR A 148 -16.03 2.39 -16.95
C TYR A 148 -15.14 1.19 -16.62
N THR A 149 -14.09 1.03 -17.41
CA THR A 149 -13.08 -0.03 -17.26
C THR A 149 -11.68 0.56 -17.28
N PHE A 150 -10.65 -0.28 -17.35
CA PHE A 150 -9.26 0.15 -17.36
C PHE A 150 -8.54 -0.31 -18.62
N TRP A 151 -7.64 0.55 -19.10
CA TRP A 151 -6.67 0.21 -20.13
C TRP A 151 -5.42 -0.43 -19.50
N GLU A 152 -4.75 -1.33 -20.24
CA GLU A 152 -3.51 -1.94 -19.79
C GLU A 152 -2.40 -0.91 -19.58
N HIS A 153 -2.30 0.05 -20.48
CA HIS A 153 -1.31 1.12 -20.42
C HIS A 153 -1.95 2.46 -20.78
N MET A 154 -1.31 3.53 -20.36
CA MET A 154 -1.78 4.89 -20.63
C MET A 154 -1.99 5.19 -22.13
N TYR A 155 -1.37 4.46 -23.02
CA TYR A 155 -1.55 4.57 -24.47
C TYR A 155 -2.62 3.63 -25.03
N LYS A 156 -3.47 3.11 -24.17
CA LYS A 156 -4.71 2.42 -24.53
C LYS A 156 -4.51 1.20 -25.45
N LEU A 157 -3.56 0.35 -25.14
CA LEU A 157 -3.26 -0.85 -25.92
C LEU A 157 -4.36 -1.92 -25.84
N SER A 158 -4.94 -2.13 -24.69
CA SER A 158 -5.96 -3.16 -24.45
C SER A 158 -6.98 -2.63 -23.46
N ALA A 159 -8.25 -2.60 -23.87
CA ALA A 159 -9.38 -2.26 -23.00
C ALA A 159 -9.80 -3.47 -22.12
N HIS A 160 -10.53 -3.19 -21.08
CA HIS A 160 -11.07 -4.22 -20.15
C HIS A 160 -9.97 -5.10 -19.54
N LYS A 161 -8.92 -4.47 -19.07
CA LYS A 161 -7.80 -5.19 -18.49
C LYS A 161 -8.10 -5.57 -17.04
N THR A 162 -8.48 -6.81 -16.83
CA THR A 162 -8.87 -7.37 -15.53
C THR A 162 -7.79 -7.17 -14.44
N HIS A 163 -6.53 -7.15 -14.84
CA HIS A 163 -5.41 -6.95 -13.94
C HIS A 163 -5.43 -5.54 -13.32
N GLU A 164 -5.61 -4.50 -14.12
CA GLU A 164 -5.72 -3.11 -13.65
C GLU A 164 -7.00 -2.88 -12.86
N GLU A 165 -8.10 -3.50 -13.27
CA GLU A 165 -9.36 -3.46 -12.54
C GLU A 165 -9.23 -4.10 -11.16
N ALA A 166 -8.59 -5.26 -11.07
CA ALA A 166 -8.33 -5.94 -9.81
C ALA A 166 -7.42 -5.14 -8.87
N ASN A 167 -6.38 -4.51 -9.42
CA ASN A 167 -5.50 -3.64 -8.63
C ASN A 167 -6.23 -2.40 -8.11
N PHE A 168 -7.03 -1.76 -8.94
CA PHE A 168 -7.87 -0.63 -8.52
C PHE A 168 -8.79 -1.00 -7.36
N LEU A 169 -9.46 -2.16 -7.45
CA LEU A 169 -10.32 -2.66 -6.37
C LEU A 169 -9.52 -2.94 -5.09
N MET A 170 -8.37 -3.57 -5.23
CA MET A 170 -7.49 -3.89 -4.10
C MET A 170 -6.98 -2.62 -3.39
N GLU A 171 -6.51 -1.64 -4.13
CA GLU A 171 -6.02 -0.36 -3.60
C GLU A 171 -7.15 0.45 -2.95
N THR A 172 -8.32 0.47 -3.56
CA THR A 172 -9.53 1.08 -2.99
C THR A 172 -9.91 0.39 -1.68
N ARG A 173 -9.83 -0.93 -1.64
CA ARG A 173 -10.05 -1.71 -0.42
C ARG A 173 -9.09 -1.33 0.70
N TRP A 174 -7.80 -1.13 0.40
CA TRP A 174 -6.81 -0.72 1.42
C TRP A 174 -7.10 0.68 2.00
N MET A 175 -7.72 1.56 1.22
CA MET A 175 -8.23 2.84 1.77
C MET A 175 -9.40 2.64 2.73
N LEU A 176 -10.23 1.62 2.52
CA LEU A 176 -11.39 1.33 3.35
C LEU A 176 -11.05 0.44 4.54
N TYR A 177 -10.40 -0.68 4.27
CA TYR A 177 -9.94 -1.62 5.30
C TYR A 177 -8.77 -2.47 4.82
N MET A 178 -7.88 -2.78 5.75
CA MET A 178 -6.68 -3.59 5.50
C MET A 178 -6.39 -4.46 6.71
N GLU A 179 -6.15 -5.73 6.49
CA GLU A 179 -5.68 -6.64 7.52
C GLU A 179 -4.15 -6.60 7.60
N ASP A 180 -3.64 -6.58 8.82
CA ASP A 180 -2.23 -6.59 9.12
C ASP A 180 -1.97 -7.48 10.35
N ALA A 181 -1.49 -8.69 10.12
CA ALA A 181 -1.38 -9.73 11.14
C ALA A 181 -2.70 -9.94 11.89
N ASP A 182 -2.78 -9.60 13.16
CA ASP A 182 -3.95 -9.72 14.02
C ASP A 182 -4.74 -8.39 14.17
N THR A 183 -4.38 -7.38 13.41
CA THR A 183 -4.96 -6.04 13.46
C THR A 183 -5.83 -5.77 12.23
N LEU A 184 -7.02 -5.25 12.44
CA LEU A 184 -7.84 -4.65 11.39
C LEU A 184 -7.61 -3.15 11.37
N HIS A 185 -7.13 -2.63 10.26
CA HIS A 185 -7.03 -1.21 10.00
C HIS A 185 -8.22 -0.73 9.19
N LEU A 186 -8.90 0.30 9.66
CA LEU A 186 -9.94 1.01 8.91
C LEU A 186 -9.44 2.39 8.50
N PHE A 187 -9.64 2.73 7.24
CA PHE A 187 -9.34 4.05 6.65
C PHE A 187 -7.86 4.45 6.72
N ARG A 188 -6.95 3.49 6.83
CA ARG A 188 -5.51 3.68 7.06
C ARG A 188 -4.89 4.73 6.14
N VAL A 189 -5.19 4.67 4.84
CA VAL A 189 -4.69 5.59 3.81
C VAL A 189 -5.81 6.35 3.08
N ALA A 190 -6.98 6.46 3.69
CA ALA A 190 -8.11 7.20 3.13
C ALA A 190 -7.82 8.70 3.01
N PRO A 191 -8.33 9.38 1.96
CA PRO A 191 -8.19 10.83 1.81
C PRO A 191 -8.90 11.59 2.93
N ARG A 192 -8.29 12.67 3.42
CA ARG A 192 -8.93 13.55 4.42
C ARG A 192 -10.27 14.12 3.97
N ALA A 193 -10.44 14.33 2.66
CA ALA A 193 -11.67 14.82 2.10
C ALA A 193 -12.89 13.94 2.41
N TRP A 194 -12.70 12.64 2.65
CA TRP A 194 -13.79 11.73 3.03
C TRP A 194 -14.32 11.98 4.44
N PHE A 195 -13.63 12.81 5.22
CA PHE A 195 -13.98 13.19 6.59
C PHE A 195 -14.34 14.69 6.68
N ALA A 196 -14.66 15.33 5.55
CA ALA A 196 -15.17 16.70 5.56
C ALA A 196 -16.53 16.79 6.28
N ASP A 197 -16.92 17.98 6.66
CA ASP A 197 -18.18 18.19 7.38
C ASP A 197 -19.38 17.67 6.62
N GLY A 198 -20.24 16.90 7.29
CA GLY A 198 -21.41 16.25 6.71
C GLY A 198 -21.12 14.95 5.93
N GLU A 199 -19.87 14.59 5.72
CA GLU A 199 -19.53 13.35 5.03
C GLU A 199 -19.80 12.12 5.88
N ARG A 200 -20.06 11.00 5.19
CA ARG A 200 -20.37 9.72 5.80
C ARG A 200 -19.73 8.57 5.04
N ILE A 201 -19.27 7.56 5.77
CA ILE A 201 -18.79 6.31 5.20
C ILE A 201 -19.57 5.18 5.85
N ASP A 202 -20.16 4.32 5.03
CA ASP A 202 -20.86 3.13 5.46
C ASP A 202 -20.27 1.90 4.78
N LEU A 203 -19.68 1.02 5.56
CA LEU A 203 -19.25 -0.31 5.15
C LEU A 203 -20.26 -1.31 5.73
N GLU A 204 -20.98 -2.03 4.89
CA GLU A 204 -22.00 -2.97 5.31
C GLU A 204 -21.70 -4.38 4.81
N GLY A 205 -21.48 -5.30 5.74
CA GLY A 205 -21.24 -6.71 5.45
C GLY A 205 -20.00 -7.01 4.62
N VAL A 206 -18.99 -6.14 4.65
CA VAL A 206 -17.75 -6.37 3.91
C VAL A 206 -16.99 -7.58 4.47
N ARG A 207 -16.29 -8.30 3.60
CA ARG A 207 -15.57 -9.52 3.98
C ARG A 207 -14.09 -9.27 4.18
N SER A 208 -13.58 -9.77 5.29
CA SER A 208 -12.16 -9.72 5.65
C SER A 208 -11.67 -11.10 6.11
N TYR A 209 -10.38 -11.21 6.45
CA TYR A 209 -9.84 -12.40 7.12
C TYR A 209 -10.46 -12.61 8.51
N PHE A 210 -10.95 -11.54 9.12
CA PHE A 210 -11.66 -11.54 10.40
C PHE A 210 -13.18 -11.72 10.28
N GLY A 211 -13.64 -12.26 9.14
CA GLY A 211 -15.06 -12.45 8.89
C GLY A 211 -15.75 -11.18 8.38
N ARG A 212 -17.00 -11.02 8.74
CA ARG A 212 -17.81 -9.87 8.37
C ARG A 212 -17.45 -8.63 9.18
N ILE A 213 -17.38 -7.49 8.50
CA ILE A 213 -17.17 -6.18 9.11
C ILE A 213 -18.33 -5.27 8.69
N ASP A 214 -18.87 -4.53 9.65
CA ASP A 214 -19.71 -3.37 9.44
C ASP A 214 -19.03 -2.17 10.11
N ALA A 215 -18.91 -1.04 9.40
CA ALA A 215 -18.34 0.18 9.97
C ALA A 215 -19.11 1.40 9.46
N ARG A 216 -19.34 2.36 10.34
CA ARG A 216 -19.99 3.63 10.01
C ARG A 216 -19.18 4.77 10.55
N VAL A 217 -18.97 5.79 9.71
CA VAL A 217 -18.36 7.06 10.10
C VAL A 217 -19.32 8.18 9.82
N ARG A 218 -19.41 9.13 10.74
CA ARG A 218 -20.16 10.38 10.58
C ARG A 218 -19.25 11.54 10.96
N SER A 219 -19.08 12.46 10.03
CA SER A 219 -18.28 13.65 10.25
C SER A 219 -19.20 14.83 10.54
N HIS A 220 -19.05 15.40 11.71
CA HIS A 220 -19.71 16.60 12.20
C HIS A 220 -18.65 17.63 12.59
N VAL A 221 -17.71 17.87 11.70
CA VAL A 221 -16.57 18.77 11.97
C VAL A 221 -17.05 20.20 12.21
N GLY A 222 -18.15 20.61 11.56
CA GLY A 222 -18.79 21.90 11.81
C GLY A 222 -19.36 22.02 13.24
N GLU A 223 -19.70 20.89 13.88
CA GLU A 223 -20.14 20.81 15.28
C GLU A 223 -18.98 20.42 16.21
N GLY A 224 -17.78 20.23 15.68
CA GLY A 224 -16.55 19.96 16.44
C GLY A 224 -16.29 18.48 16.73
N TYR A 225 -16.82 17.50 15.97
CA TYR A 225 -16.50 16.09 16.22
C TYR A 225 -16.58 15.20 14.99
N ILE A 226 -15.93 14.03 15.08
CA ILE A 226 -16.08 12.89 14.17
C ILE A 226 -16.38 11.65 15.02
N GLU A 227 -17.32 10.83 14.59
CA GLU A 227 -17.65 9.58 15.28
C GLU A 227 -17.64 8.38 14.33
N ALA A 228 -17.33 7.21 14.88
CA ALA A 228 -17.35 5.95 14.17
C ALA A 228 -17.89 4.81 15.05
N THR A 229 -18.58 3.87 14.41
CA THR A 229 -18.97 2.59 15.01
C THR A 229 -18.43 1.47 14.15
N VAL A 230 -17.93 0.40 14.78
CA VAL A 230 -17.41 -0.78 14.11
C VAL A 230 -17.97 -2.03 14.77
N THR A 231 -18.39 -3.00 13.96
CA THR A 231 -18.72 -4.34 14.44
C THR A 231 -18.05 -5.39 13.56
N CYS A 232 -17.55 -6.45 14.18
CA CYS A 232 -16.95 -7.59 13.52
C CYS A 232 -17.61 -8.90 13.95
N ASP A 233 -17.44 -9.95 13.15
CA ASP A 233 -17.85 -11.30 13.50
C ASP A 233 -17.21 -11.70 14.84
N PRO A 234 -17.97 -12.02 15.88
CA PRO A 234 -17.44 -12.27 17.21
C PRO A 234 -16.54 -13.52 17.30
N GLU A 235 -16.74 -14.50 16.40
CA GLU A 235 -15.95 -15.73 16.37
C GLU A 235 -14.60 -15.56 15.64
N ARG A 236 -14.49 -14.54 14.79
CA ARG A 236 -13.34 -14.32 13.91
C ARG A 236 -12.75 -12.92 14.00
N LYS A 237 -13.16 -12.16 15.00
CA LYS A 237 -12.69 -10.77 15.19
C LYS A 237 -11.16 -10.67 15.29
N PRO A 238 -10.57 -9.54 14.86
CA PRO A 238 -9.17 -9.27 15.14
C PRO A 238 -8.94 -9.07 16.64
N SER A 239 -7.72 -9.27 17.11
CA SER A 239 -7.37 -8.90 18.49
C SER A 239 -7.20 -7.40 18.67
N ARG A 240 -6.85 -6.68 17.59
CA ARG A 240 -6.67 -5.23 17.60
C ARG A 240 -7.44 -4.55 16.49
N LEU A 241 -7.91 -3.33 16.77
CA LEU A 241 -8.57 -2.47 15.81
C LEU A 241 -7.86 -1.12 15.78
N ALA A 242 -7.55 -0.62 14.58
CA ALA A 242 -7.03 0.71 14.35
C ALA A 242 -7.96 1.46 13.39
N VAL A 243 -8.54 2.57 13.83
CA VAL A 243 -9.46 3.36 13.01
C VAL A 243 -8.90 4.75 12.81
N ARG A 244 -8.49 5.06 11.59
CA ARG A 244 -7.99 6.38 11.25
C ARG A 244 -9.14 7.33 10.94
N LEU A 245 -9.23 8.44 11.70
CA LEU A 245 -10.26 9.47 11.57
C LEU A 245 -9.59 10.85 11.49
N PRO A 246 -8.97 11.20 10.36
CA PRO A 246 -8.21 12.43 10.24
C PRO A 246 -9.11 13.65 10.12
N HIS A 247 -8.84 14.70 10.88
CA HIS A 247 -9.53 15.97 10.71
C HIS A 247 -9.19 16.59 9.33
N PRO A 248 -10.17 17.10 8.54
CA PRO A 248 -9.92 17.67 7.21
C PRO A 248 -8.84 18.76 7.18
N GLN A 249 -8.77 19.57 8.23
CA GLN A 249 -7.80 20.65 8.39
C GLN A 249 -6.63 20.29 9.32
N SER A 250 -6.38 19.00 9.56
CA SER A 250 -5.27 18.50 10.41
C SER A 250 -5.30 19.02 11.86
N LYS A 251 -6.47 19.31 12.41
CA LYS A 251 -6.60 19.62 13.84
C LYS A 251 -6.42 18.36 14.67
N LYS A 252 -5.86 18.52 15.87
CA LYS A 252 -5.74 17.44 16.85
C LYS A 252 -7.01 17.39 17.69
N PRO A 253 -7.52 16.20 18.04
CA PRO A 253 -8.64 16.09 18.93
C PRO A 253 -8.26 16.54 20.35
N VAL A 254 -9.19 17.23 21.02
CA VAL A 254 -9.05 17.65 22.42
C VAL A 254 -9.62 16.60 23.38
N ARG A 255 -10.51 15.75 22.89
CA ARG A 255 -11.07 14.64 23.66
C ARG A 255 -11.24 13.41 22.77
N ILE A 256 -10.90 12.25 23.31
CA ILE A 256 -10.97 10.96 22.63
C ILE A 256 -11.79 9.99 23.47
N THR A 257 -12.74 9.32 22.84
CA THR A 257 -13.54 8.26 23.44
C THR A 257 -13.43 7.00 22.58
N GLY A 258 -13.39 5.83 23.21
CA GLY A 258 -13.43 4.53 22.53
C GLY A 258 -12.08 3.92 22.23
N GLY A 259 -10.96 4.52 22.68
CA GLY A 259 -9.63 3.94 22.51
C GLY A 259 -8.50 4.93 22.77
N ARG A 260 -7.27 4.54 22.49
CA ARG A 260 -6.07 5.36 22.61
C ARG A 260 -5.76 6.02 21.26
N TYR A 261 -5.59 7.32 21.24
CA TYR A 261 -5.24 8.04 20.00
C TYR A 261 -3.74 8.02 19.74
N ASP A 262 -3.38 7.65 18.53
CA ASP A 262 -2.04 7.79 17.98
C ASP A 262 -2.01 9.01 17.05
N GLU A 263 -1.27 10.02 17.46
CA GLU A 263 -1.15 11.28 16.74
C GLU A 263 -0.39 11.12 15.41
N THR A 264 0.56 10.18 15.34
CA THR A 264 1.39 9.97 14.16
C THR A 264 0.58 9.45 12.98
N THR A 265 -0.31 8.52 13.26
CA THR A 265 -1.17 7.89 12.26
C THR A 265 -2.58 8.48 12.23
N GLU A 266 -2.91 9.39 13.16
CA GLU A 266 -4.25 9.96 13.36
C GLU A 266 -5.33 8.88 13.59
N SER A 267 -4.96 7.81 14.28
CA SER A 267 -5.77 6.62 14.47
C SER A 267 -6.17 6.44 15.93
N VAL A 268 -7.37 5.94 16.15
CA VAL A 268 -7.77 5.40 17.45
C VAL A 268 -7.45 3.92 17.47
N LEU A 269 -6.62 3.51 18.42
CA LEU A 269 -6.16 2.15 18.62
C LEU A 269 -6.94 1.51 19.76
N ILE A 270 -7.45 0.32 19.54
CA ILE A 270 -8.18 -0.49 20.49
C ILE A 270 -7.45 -1.82 20.58
N ASP A 271 -6.71 -1.99 21.67
CA ASP A 271 -6.11 -3.25 22.04
C ASP A 271 -7.19 -4.12 22.73
N ASP A 272 -7.11 -5.43 22.60
CA ASP A 272 -8.12 -6.36 23.16
C ASP A 272 -9.55 -6.09 22.62
N PHE A 273 -9.66 -5.86 21.29
CA PHE A 273 -10.94 -5.58 20.64
C PHE A 273 -11.91 -6.75 20.83
N ASP A 274 -13.11 -6.47 21.35
CA ASP A 274 -14.12 -7.49 21.69
C ASP A 274 -15.14 -7.78 20.59
N GLY A 275 -15.05 -7.07 19.44
CA GLY A 275 -15.93 -7.24 18.29
C GLY A 275 -16.82 -6.04 18.03
N GLU A 276 -16.91 -5.09 18.97
CA GLU A 276 -17.68 -3.86 18.84
C GLU A 276 -16.87 -2.65 19.32
N ALA A 277 -16.99 -1.53 18.65
CA ALA A 277 -16.37 -0.28 19.07
C ALA A 277 -17.25 0.92 18.74
N SER A 278 -17.26 1.90 19.66
CA SER A 278 -17.81 3.23 19.45
C SER A 278 -16.74 4.26 19.75
N ILE A 279 -16.41 5.07 18.75
CA ILE A 279 -15.31 6.01 18.78
C ILE A 279 -15.85 7.42 18.56
N ARG A 280 -15.35 8.39 19.31
CA ARG A 280 -15.63 9.81 19.10
C ARG A 280 -14.38 10.65 19.36
N LEU A 281 -14.05 11.50 18.39
CA LEU A 281 -13.00 12.50 18.45
C LEU A 281 -13.65 13.89 18.49
N GLU A 282 -13.38 14.69 19.52
CA GLU A 282 -13.86 16.06 19.66
C GLU A 282 -12.69 17.03 19.41
N TYR A 283 -12.94 18.14 18.68
CA TYR A 283 -11.93 19.10 18.21
C TYR A 283 -12.15 20.52 18.76
#